data_7896dff67baafcf9a1744199c32dd329
#
_entry.id   7896dff67baafcf9a1744199c32dd329
#
_cell.length_a   1.000
_cell.length_b   1.000
_cell.length_c   1.000
_cell.angle_alpha   90.00
_cell.angle_beta   90.00
_cell.angle_gamma   90.00
#
_symmetry.space_group_name_H-M   'P 1'
#
loop_
_entity.id
_entity.type
_entity.pdbx_description
1 polymer ?
#
loop_
_entity_poly.entity_id
_entity_poly.type
_entity_poly.pdbx_seq_one_letter_code
_entity_poly.pdbx_strand_id
1 'polypeptide(L)'
;MICSINAQEYPPPTDLISVPTAGTLMRGSFSMDMRIQDEGGLVLGLSAGITDRFQFGMSFGSPNLIGDEKLEWYPRPEAKLKYLILDESLSMPALSLGLNTQGLGDYVDTLQRYEIKALGLYGALSKNWKSPLGNIGLHTGLNYSFLETEDGDSDPNLFFGIDVEFNPEFSFLLEYNSALNENGMTARTMSVSKGGYLNAALRWSFVESLHLELHLNNLLFDDEEVDYFKRELKITYIEYF
;
A
#
# COMPACT_ATOMS: atom_id res chain seq x y z
N MET A 1 -30.97 -26.61 4.21
CA MET A 1 -29.55 -26.80 4.43
C MET A 1 -28.86 -25.79 3.49
N ILE A 2 -28.62 -24.60 3.99
CA ILE A 2 -27.98 -23.52 3.19
C ILE A 2 -26.48 -23.77 3.31
N CYS A 3 -25.87 -24.24 2.23
CA CYS A 3 -24.45 -24.38 2.12
C CYS A 3 -23.87 -22.95 2.06
N SER A 4 -23.29 -22.48 3.14
CA SER A 4 -22.45 -21.29 3.13
C SER A 4 -21.19 -21.65 2.32
N ILE A 5 -21.15 -21.21 1.09
CA ILE A 5 -19.94 -21.25 0.28
C ILE A 5 -19.02 -20.18 0.88
N ASN A 6 -18.13 -20.60 1.74
CA ASN A 6 -16.95 -19.80 2.08
C ASN A 6 -16.07 -19.78 0.81
N ALA A 7 -16.22 -18.72 0.05
CA ALA A 7 -15.51 -18.51 -1.18
C ALA A 7 -14.37 -17.52 -1.01
N GLN A 8 -13.53 -17.77 -0.02
CA GLN A 8 -12.27 -17.05 0.09
C GLN A 8 -11.22 -18.06 0.55
N GLU A 9 -10.55 -18.67 -0.42
CA GLU A 9 -9.40 -19.55 -0.17
C GLU A 9 -8.16 -18.74 0.28
N TYR A 10 -8.16 -17.42 0.03
CA TYR A 10 -7.09 -16.51 0.44
C TYR A 10 -7.65 -15.32 1.22
N PRO A 11 -6.92 -14.81 2.23
CA PRO A 11 -7.32 -13.58 2.90
C PRO A 11 -7.30 -12.43 1.88
N PRO A 12 -8.24 -11.48 1.97
CA PRO A 12 -8.24 -10.31 1.11
C PRO A 12 -6.92 -9.56 1.27
N PRO A 13 -6.37 -9.01 0.17
CA PRO A 13 -5.13 -8.23 0.25
C PRO A 13 -5.31 -7.09 1.25
N THR A 14 -4.31 -6.89 2.11
CA THR A 14 -4.33 -5.79 3.08
C THR A 14 -4.03 -4.45 2.41
N ASP A 15 -3.25 -4.48 1.34
CA ASP A 15 -2.89 -3.32 0.54
C ASP A 15 -2.86 -3.73 -0.94
N LEU A 16 -3.06 -2.77 -1.83
CA LEU A 16 -2.76 -2.95 -3.25
C LEU A 16 -1.24 -2.83 -3.48
N ILE A 17 -0.78 -1.70 -3.93
CA ILE A 17 0.65 -1.43 -4.14
C ILE A 17 1.17 -0.55 -2.98
N SER A 18 0.60 0.64 -2.84
CA SER A 18 0.87 1.61 -1.77
C SER A 18 -0.38 2.03 -1.01
N VAL A 19 -1.56 1.92 -1.62
CA VAL A 19 -2.82 2.30 -0.98
C VAL A 19 -3.48 1.11 -0.27
N PRO A 20 -4.13 1.34 0.88
CA PRO A 20 -4.75 0.28 1.66
C PRO A 20 -6.07 -0.18 1.06
N THR A 21 -6.38 -1.45 1.28
CA THR A 21 -7.73 -1.99 1.13
C THR A 21 -8.43 -2.04 2.49
N ALA A 22 -9.69 -2.48 2.53
CA ALA A 22 -10.38 -2.75 3.79
C ALA A 22 -10.01 -4.13 4.39
N GLY A 23 -9.25 -4.97 3.66
CA GLY A 23 -8.80 -6.28 4.15
C GLY A 23 -7.85 -6.17 5.34
N THR A 24 -7.94 -7.14 6.25
CA THR A 24 -7.08 -7.28 7.43
C THR A 24 -6.51 -8.69 7.51
N LEU A 25 -5.39 -8.85 8.20
CA LEU A 25 -4.87 -10.15 8.56
C LEU A 25 -5.83 -10.86 9.52
N MET A 26 -6.00 -12.16 9.32
CA MET A 26 -6.80 -12.98 10.22
C MET A 26 -6.16 -13.08 11.61
N ARG A 27 -6.97 -13.31 12.64
CA ARG A 27 -6.47 -13.55 13.99
C ARG A 27 -5.49 -14.74 14.02
N GLY A 28 -4.34 -14.55 14.68
CA GLY A 28 -3.33 -15.57 14.81
C GLY A 28 -2.50 -15.78 13.53
N SER A 29 -2.51 -14.81 12.61
CA SER A 29 -1.59 -14.77 11.48
C SER A 29 -0.58 -13.65 11.62
N PHE A 30 0.54 -13.76 10.94
CA PHE A 30 1.48 -12.66 10.75
C PHE A 30 1.90 -12.58 9.28
N SER A 31 2.31 -11.39 8.86
CA SER A 31 2.95 -11.18 7.57
C SER A 31 4.33 -10.55 7.76
N MET A 32 5.25 -10.94 6.89
CA MET A 32 6.54 -10.29 6.68
C MET A 32 6.57 -9.74 5.27
N ASP A 33 6.80 -8.44 5.16
CA ASP A 33 6.90 -7.75 3.88
C ASP A 33 8.33 -7.28 3.66
N MET A 34 8.89 -7.55 2.50
CA MET A 34 10.16 -7.01 2.04
C MET A 34 9.92 -6.26 0.74
N ARG A 35 10.15 -4.96 0.73
CA ARG A 35 10.00 -4.09 -0.42
C ARG A 35 11.36 -3.57 -0.84
N ILE A 36 11.82 -3.99 -2.01
CA ILE A 36 13.03 -3.49 -2.67
C ILE A 36 12.58 -2.36 -3.57
N GLN A 37 12.98 -1.15 -3.18
CA GLN A 37 12.61 0.08 -3.87
C GLN A 37 13.62 0.44 -4.94
N ASP A 38 13.26 1.43 -5.74
CA ASP A 38 14.18 2.09 -6.66
C ASP A 38 15.40 2.64 -5.91
N GLU A 39 16.49 2.88 -6.63
CA GLU A 39 17.77 3.40 -6.09
C GLU A 39 18.40 2.54 -4.98
N GLY A 40 17.97 1.28 -4.85
CA GLY A 40 18.51 0.33 -3.88
C GLY A 40 17.90 0.42 -2.47
N GLY A 41 16.78 1.09 -2.32
CA GLY A 41 16.06 1.14 -1.06
C GLY A 41 15.51 -0.22 -0.64
N LEU A 42 15.42 -0.44 0.67
CA LEU A 42 14.84 -1.63 1.27
C LEU A 42 13.98 -1.26 2.47
N VAL A 43 12.73 -1.69 2.46
CA VAL A 43 11.82 -1.59 3.61
C VAL A 43 11.40 -2.99 4.04
N LEU A 44 11.55 -3.29 5.31
CA LEU A 44 11.06 -4.50 5.95
C LEU A 44 9.86 -4.16 6.83
N GLY A 45 8.77 -4.89 6.66
CA GLY A 45 7.56 -4.77 7.47
C GLY A 45 7.23 -6.07 8.17
N LEU A 46 6.68 -5.97 9.36
CA LEU A 46 6.09 -7.06 10.13
C LEU A 46 4.70 -6.64 10.56
N SER A 47 3.71 -7.48 10.32
CA SER A 47 2.34 -7.21 10.77
C SER A 47 1.74 -8.47 11.37
N ALA A 48 0.80 -8.32 12.30
CA ALA A 48 0.11 -9.43 12.94
C ALA A 48 -1.40 -9.13 13.08
N GLY A 49 -2.22 -10.15 12.81
CA GLY A 49 -3.64 -10.16 13.09
C GLY A 49 -3.89 -10.47 14.56
N ILE A 50 -4.16 -9.44 15.36
CA ILE A 50 -4.37 -9.57 16.81
C ILE A 50 -5.78 -10.11 17.10
N THR A 51 -6.75 -9.62 16.34
CA THR A 51 -8.13 -10.11 16.34
C THR A 51 -8.61 -10.24 14.90
N ASP A 52 -9.79 -10.80 14.66
CA ASP A 52 -10.39 -10.88 13.32
C ASP A 52 -10.64 -9.50 12.68
N ARG A 53 -10.52 -8.43 13.48
CA ARG A 53 -10.79 -7.05 13.04
C ARG A 53 -9.64 -6.09 13.25
N PHE A 54 -8.60 -6.47 13.99
CA PHE A 54 -7.51 -5.58 14.35
C PHE A 54 -6.16 -6.16 13.96
N GLN A 55 -5.44 -5.41 13.16
CA GLN A 55 -4.09 -5.67 12.70
C GLN A 55 -3.15 -4.59 13.23
N PHE A 56 -1.98 -5.00 13.70
CA PHE A 56 -0.87 -4.14 14.07
C PHE A 56 0.36 -4.53 13.25
N GLY A 57 1.16 -3.55 12.84
CA GLY A 57 2.41 -3.77 12.15
C GLY A 57 3.41 -2.66 12.42
N MET A 58 4.67 -2.96 12.08
CA MET A 58 5.79 -2.02 12.12
C MET A 58 6.63 -2.23 10.87
N SER A 59 7.28 -1.16 10.40
CA SER A 59 8.25 -1.21 9.31
C SER A 59 9.48 -0.38 9.62
N PHE A 60 10.58 -0.75 9.00
CA PHE A 60 11.85 -0.02 9.07
C PHE A 60 12.67 -0.31 7.82
N GLY A 61 13.51 0.63 7.42
CA GLY A 61 14.32 0.46 6.23
C GLY A 61 15.33 1.56 5.98
N SER A 62 15.87 1.54 4.79
CA SER A 62 16.84 2.48 4.27
C SER A 62 16.52 2.76 2.81
N PRO A 63 16.64 4.00 2.33
CA PRO A 63 16.41 4.32 0.92
C PRO A 63 17.54 3.82 0.01
N ASN A 64 18.73 3.52 0.54
CA ASN A 64 19.95 3.22 -0.23
C ASN A 64 20.75 2.05 0.39
N LEU A 65 20.08 0.97 0.79
CA LEU A 65 20.75 -0.20 1.37
C LEU A 65 21.62 -0.97 0.35
N ILE A 66 21.20 -0.97 -0.92
CA ILE A 66 21.86 -1.69 -2.02
C ILE A 66 22.45 -0.65 -2.97
N GLY A 67 23.77 -0.60 -3.09
CA GLY A 67 24.48 0.34 -3.96
C GLY A 67 25.81 0.80 -3.37
N ASP A 68 26.42 1.80 -4.00
CA ASP A 68 27.72 2.37 -3.59
C ASP A 68 27.56 3.65 -2.75
N GLU A 69 26.35 4.10 -2.49
CA GLU A 69 26.08 5.29 -1.71
C GLU A 69 26.27 5.06 -0.22
N LYS A 70 26.43 6.14 0.53
CA LYS A 70 26.55 6.04 1.98
C LYS A 70 25.20 5.56 2.57
N LEU A 71 25.25 4.47 3.30
CA LEU A 71 24.06 3.92 3.97
C LEU A 71 23.41 4.95 4.91
N GLU A 72 22.15 5.23 4.65
CA GLU A 72 21.31 6.09 5.47
C GLU A 72 20.08 5.31 5.92
N TRP A 73 19.75 5.40 7.20
CA TRP A 73 18.58 4.74 7.77
C TRP A 73 17.42 5.74 7.87
N TYR A 74 16.21 5.24 7.70
CA TYR A 74 15.04 6.06 8.05
C TYR A 74 15.11 6.50 9.52
N PRO A 75 14.58 7.70 9.85
CA PRO A 75 14.81 8.32 11.18
C PRO A 75 14.18 7.52 12.33
N ARG A 76 13.17 6.69 12.04
CA ARG A 76 12.43 5.92 13.05
C ARG A 76 11.76 4.69 12.45
N PRO A 77 11.45 3.68 13.27
CA PRO A 77 10.48 2.65 12.89
C PRO A 77 9.10 3.26 12.69
N GLU A 78 8.40 2.82 11.64
CA GLU A 78 7.06 3.29 11.31
C GLU A 78 6.00 2.28 11.75
N ALA A 79 4.78 2.78 12.01
CA ALA A 79 3.69 1.98 12.53
C ALA A 79 2.57 1.81 11.50
N LYS A 80 1.95 0.63 11.51
CA LYS A 80 0.79 0.30 10.70
C LYS A 80 -0.30 -0.28 11.60
N LEU A 81 -1.44 0.37 11.64
CA LEU A 81 -2.62 -0.05 12.38
C LEU A 81 -3.80 -0.15 11.42
N LYS A 82 -4.63 -1.17 11.56
CA LYS A 82 -5.87 -1.25 10.80
C LYS A 82 -6.96 -1.91 11.64
N TYR A 83 -8.14 -1.34 11.58
CA TYR A 83 -9.33 -1.86 12.24
C TYR A 83 -10.49 -1.98 11.23
N LEU A 84 -10.98 -3.20 11.05
CA LEU A 84 -12.14 -3.50 10.22
C LEU A 84 -13.43 -3.16 10.99
N ILE A 85 -14.15 -2.14 10.50
CA ILE A 85 -15.39 -1.66 11.12
C ILE A 85 -16.59 -2.48 10.64
N LEU A 86 -16.69 -2.65 9.31
CA LEU A 86 -17.77 -3.36 8.65
C LEU A 86 -17.21 -4.44 7.74
N ASP A 87 -17.74 -5.64 7.88
CA ASP A 87 -17.42 -6.75 6.97
C ASP A 87 -18.15 -6.54 5.63
N GLU A 88 -17.55 -7.04 4.57
CA GLU A 88 -18.21 -7.07 3.27
C GLU A 88 -19.45 -7.97 3.29
N SER A 89 -20.53 -7.50 2.69
CA SER A 89 -21.76 -8.27 2.47
C SER A 89 -22.19 -8.15 1.01
N LEU A 90 -23.24 -8.85 0.61
CA LEU A 90 -23.75 -8.76 -0.77
C LEU A 90 -24.08 -7.31 -1.20
N SER A 91 -24.60 -6.49 -0.29
CA SER A 91 -25.04 -5.12 -0.57
C SER A 91 -24.10 -4.02 -0.08
N MET A 92 -23.24 -4.31 0.90
CA MET A 92 -22.38 -3.32 1.54
C MET A 92 -20.90 -3.64 1.31
N PRO A 93 -20.07 -2.64 1.02
CA PRO A 93 -18.63 -2.80 1.01
C PRO A 93 -18.10 -3.04 2.43
N ALA A 94 -16.93 -3.65 2.54
CA ALA A 94 -16.13 -3.61 3.75
C ALA A 94 -15.65 -2.19 4.02
N LEU A 95 -15.53 -1.80 5.29
CA LEU A 95 -14.99 -0.52 5.73
C LEU A 95 -13.93 -0.75 6.79
N SER A 96 -12.74 -0.19 6.58
CA SER A 96 -11.68 -0.14 7.59
C SER A 96 -11.23 1.29 7.86
N LEU A 97 -10.72 1.51 9.08
CA LEU A 97 -9.95 2.68 9.47
C LEU A 97 -8.54 2.23 9.84
N GLY A 98 -7.55 3.07 9.58
CA GLY A 98 -6.19 2.72 9.91
C GLY A 98 -5.25 3.91 10.04
N LEU A 99 -4.04 3.59 10.41
CA LEU A 99 -2.89 4.47 10.47
C LEU A 99 -1.73 3.77 9.77
N ASN A 100 -1.05 4.48 8.89
CA ASN A 100 0.21 4.02 8.30
C ASN A 100 1.15 5.23 8.22
N THR A 101 2.25 5.16 8.94
CA THR A 101 3.23 6.24 9.01
C THR A 101 4.45 6.01 8.12
N GLN A 102 4.49 4.88 7.39
CA GLN A 102 5.52 4.60 6.39
C GLN A 102 5.18 5.27 5.07
N GLY A 103 6.03 6.20 4.62
CA GLY A 103 6.02 6.75 3.28
C GLY A 103 6.94 5.97 2.33
N LEU A 104 7.18 6.50 1.13
CA LEU A 104 7.99 5.88 0.09
C LEU A 104 9.09 6.82 -0.39
N GLY A 105 10.18 6.24 -0.90
CA GLY A 105 11.34 6.99 -1.34
C GLY A 105 12.18 7.54 -0.19
N ASP A 106 12.97 8.56 -0.45
CA ASP A 106 13.86 9.19 0.51
C ASP A 106 13.11 9.91 1.63
N TYR A 107 13.74 10.00 2.79
CA TYR A 107 13.24 10.85 3.87
C TYR A 107 13.94 12.21 3.87
N VAL A 108 13.17 13.26 3.68
CA VAL A 108 13.66 14.63 3.57
C VAL A 108 13.62 15.30 4.94
N ASP A 109 14.74 15.31 5.64
CA ASP A 109 14.87 15.84 7.01
C ASP A 109 14.39 17.29 7.17
N THR A 110 14.65 18.14 6.17
CA THR A 110 14.25 19.55 6.20
C THR A 110 12.75 19.77 6.16
N LEU A 111 12.01 18.83 5.62
CA LEU A 111 10.55 18.85 5.50
C LEU A 111 9.86 17.82 6.40
N GLN A 112 10.64 17.03 7.14
CA GLN A 112 10.15 15.98 8.04
C GLN A 112 9.15 15.04 7.37
N ARG A 113 9.41 14.66 6.11
CA ARG A 113 8.52 13.81 5.31
C ARG A 113 9.29 12.88 4.37
N TYR A 114 8.63 11.82 3.94
CA TYR A 114 9.08 11.01 2.82
C TYR A 114 8.86 11.73 1.47
N GLU A 115 9.57 11.31 0.44
CA GLU A 115 9.37 11.78 -0.94
C GLU A 115 7.89 11.66 -1.34
N ILE A 116 7.30 10.47 -1.17
CA ILE A 116 5.85 10.26 -1.23
C ILE A 116 5.35 10.11 0.20
N LYS A 117 4.48 11.02 0.62
CA LYS A 117 3.97 11.08 1.99
C LYS A 117 3.36 9.75 2.45
N ALA A 118 3.60 9.43 3.71
CA ALA A 118 2.84 8.39 4.39
C ALA A 118 1.33 8.71 4.36
N LEU A 119 0.51 7.66 4.35
CA LEU A 119 -0.94 7.84 4.37
C LEU A 119 -1.43 8.59 5.62
N GLY A 120 -0.74 8.41 6.75
CA GLY A 120 -1.22 8.89 8.04
C GLY A 120 -2.50 8.16 8.46
N LEU A 121 -3.48 8.89 8.93
CA LEU A 121 -4.82 8.34 9.18
C LEU A 121 -5.55 8.10 7.87
N TYR A 122 -6.23 6.96 7.74
CA TYR A 122 -7.00 6.65 6.53
C TYR A 122 -8.29 5.90 6.83
N GLY A 123 -9.24 6.01 5.88
CA GLY A 123 -10.40 5.14 5.78
C GLY A 123 -10.43 4.48 4.41
N ALA A 124 -10.68 3.18 4.36
CA ALA A 124 -10.74 2.42 3.11
C ALA A 124 -12.04 1.63 2.99
N LEU A 125 -12.62 1.65 1.80
CA LEU A 125 -13.76 0.86 1.37
C LEU A 125 -13.30 -0.15 0.34
N SER A 126 -13.78 -1.41 0.46
CA SER A 126 -13.48 -2.47 -0.48
C SER A 126 -14.72 -3.27 -0.82
N LYS A 127 -14.87 -3.58 -2.11
CA LYS A 127 -15.97 -4.40 -2.59
C LYS A 127 -15.48 -5.36 -3.67
N ASN A 128 -15.84 -6.64 -3.53
CA ASN A 128 -15.40 -7.69 -4.43
C ASN A 128 -16.58 -8.29 -5.18
N TRP A 129 -16.32 -8.66 -6.45
CA TRP A 129 -17.29 -9.33 -7.34
C TRP A 129 -16.64 -10.49 -8.07
N LYS A 130 -17.40 -11.55 -8.23
CA LYS A 130 -17.03 -12.64 -9.14
C LYS A 130 -17.44 -12.29 -10.56
N SER A 131 -16.51 -12.41 -11.50
CA SER A 131 -16.74 -12.20 -12.92
C SER A 131 -16.25 -13.39 -13.72
N PRO A 132 -16.64 -13.51 -15.02
CA PRO A 132 -16.08 -14.53 -15.89
C PRO A 132 -14.56 -14.42 -16.12
N LEU A 133 -13.99 -13.28 -15.85
CA LEU A 133 -12.53 -13.02 -15.94
C LEU A 133 -11.78 -13.32 -14.64
N GLY A 134 -12.50 -13.70 -13.58
CA GLY A 134 -11.93 -13.90 -12.25
C GLY A 134 -12.60 -13.04 -11.18
N ASN A 135 -11.97 -12.88 -10.04
CA ASN A 135 -12.46 -11.99 -9.00
C ASN A 135 -11.98 -10.56 -9.28
N ILE A 136 -12.84 -9.59 -9.08
CA ILE A 136 -12.52 -8.16 -9.25
C ILE A 136 -12.81 -7.47 -7.93
N GLY A 137 -11.79 -6.83 -7.36
CA GLY A 137 -11.89 -5.94 -6.20
C GLY A 137 -11.85 -4.48 -6.62
N LEU A 138 -12.74 -3.66 -6.05
CA LEU A 138 -12.68 -2.20 -6.14
C LEU A 138 -12.43 -1.63 -4.76
N HIS A 139 -11.48 -0.70 -4.69
CA HIS A 139 -11.03 -0.08 -3.47
C HIS A 139 -11.03 1.44 -3.63
N THR A 140 -11.43 2.14 -2.58
CA THR A 140 -11.33 3.60 -2.53
C THR A 140 -11.19 4.06 -1.10
N GLY A 141 -10.66 5.24 -0.91
CA GLY A 141 -10.54 5.79 0.43
C GLY A 141 -10.03 7.22 0.46
N LEU A 142 -9.90 7.68 1.68
CA LEU A 142 -9.35 9.00 2.04
C LEU A 142 -8.20 8.78 3.00
N ASN A 143 -7.23 9.68 2.97
CA ASN A 143 -6.19 9.72 4.00
C ASN A 143 -5.81 11.15 4.37
N TYR A 144 -5.15 11.28 5.52
CA TYR A 144 -4.66 12.53 6.06
C TYR A 144 -3.29 12.33 6.71
N SER A 145 -2.26 12.88 6.08
CA SER A 145 -0.84 12.72 6.46
C SER A 145 -0.44 13.71 7.55
N PHE A 146 -1.05 13.61 8.72
CA PHE A 146 -0.92 14.58 9.81
C PHE A 146 0.49 14.72 10.43
N LEU A 147 1.37 13.77 10.18
CA LEU A 147 2.77 13.81 10.67
C LEU A 147 3.74 14.47 9.67
N GLU A 148 3.30 14.74 8.45
CA GLU A 148 4.13 15.21 7.35
C GLU A 148 3.54 16.50 6.74
N THR A 149 3.40 17.52 7.59
CA THR A 149 2.76 18.80 7.23
C THR A 149 3.73 19.98 7.20
N GLU A 150 5.02 19.75 7.49
CA GLU A 150 6.05 20.81 7.54
C GLU A 150 6.35 21.41 6.13
N ASP A 151 5.95 20.73 5.08
CA ASP A 151 5.98 21.25 3.70
C ASP A 151 4.89 22.30 3.41
N GLY A 152 4.00 22.55 4.38
CA GLY A 152 2.90 23.50 4.28
C GLY A 152 1.66 22.98 3.56
N ASP A 153 1.62 21.68 3.23
CA ASP A 153 0.48 21.04 2.61
C ASP A 153 -0.12 19.99 3.56
N SER A 154 -1.33 20.25 4.02
CA SER A 154 -2.07 19.41 4.96
C SER A 154 -3.45 19.02 4.44
N ASP A 155 -3.64 19.00 3.15
CA ASP A 155 -4.92 18.65 2.55
C ASP A 155 -5.25 17.16 2.72
N PRO A 156 -6.53 16.79 2.88
CA PRO A 156 -6.96 15.41 2.76
C PRO A 156 -6.72 14.90 1.35
N ASN A 157 -6.34 13.64 1.25
CA ASN A 157 -6.05 13.01 -0.03
C ASN A 157 -7.04 11.88 -0.33
N LEU A 158 -7.20 11.55 -1.61
CA LEU A 158 -8.06 10.51 -2.14
C LEU A 158 -7.25 9.44 -2.86
N PHE A 159 -7.68 8.19 -2.74
CA PHE A 159 -7.10 7.09 -3.51
C PHE A 159 -8.18 6.14 -4.03
N PHE A 160 -7.85 5.48 -5.13
CA PHE A 160 -8.68 4.49 -5.80
C PHE A 160 -7.81 3.31 -6.22
N GLY A 161 -8.41 2.14 -6.33
CA GLY A 161 -7.70 0.98 -6.81
C GLY A 161 -8.61 -0.14 -7.27
N ILE A 162 -8.03 -1.00 -8.10
CA ILE A 162 -8.67 -2.18 -8.66
C ILE A 162 -7.67 -3.33 -8.56
N ASP A 163 -8.13 -4.48 -8.13
CA ASP A 163 -7.43 -5.72 -8.34
C ASP A 163 -8.27 -6.68 -9.18
N VAL A 164 -7.61 -7.44 -10.03
CA VAL A 164 -8.21 -8.47 -10.86
C VAL A 164 -7.42 -9.76 -10.64
N GLU A 165 -8.02 -10.70 -9.96
CA GLU A 165 -7.48 -12.03 -9.74
C GLU A 165 -7.93 -12.93 -10.90
N PHE A 166 -7.04 -13.18 -11.87
CA PHE A 166 -7.35 -14.01 -13.04
C PHE A 166 -7.45 -15.49 -12.68
N ASN A 167 -6.64 -15.92 -11.75
CA ASN A 167 -6.62 -17.25 -11.16
C ASN A 167 -5.95 -17.17 -9.78
N PRO A 168 -5.94 -18.25 -8.98
CA PRO A 168 -5.33 -18.21 -7.63
C PRO A 168 -3.86 -17.78 -7.58
N GLU A 169 -3.13 -17.91 -8.69
CA GLU A 169 -1.70 -17.61 -8.73
C GLU A 169 -1.41 -16.17 -9.18
N PHE A 170 -2.24 -15.60 -10.06
CA PHE A 170 -1.93 -14.31 -10.69
C PHE A 170 -3.05 -13.29 -10.52
N SER A 171 -2.64 -12.10 -10.03
CA SER A 171 -3.50 -10.93 -9.93
C SER A 171 -2.82 -9.71 -10.55
N PHE A 172 -3.61 -8.88 -11.21
CA PHE A 172 -3.21 -7.56 -11.67
C PHE A 172 -3.76 -6.51 -10.72
N LEU A 173 -2.93 -5.56 -10.33
CA LEU A 173 -3.25 -4.47 -9.42
C LEU A 173 -3.08 -3.15 -10.15
N LEU A 174 -4.01 -2.24 -9.96
CA LEU A 174 -3.94 -0.88 -10.45
C LEU A 174 -4.41 0.06 -9.36
N GLU A 175 -3.66 1.12 -9.08
CA GLU A 175 -4.05 2.13 -8.10
C GLU A 175 -3.76 3.53 -8.59
N TYR A 176 -4.55 4.47 -8.13
CA TYR A 176 -4.36 5.88 -8.32
C TYR A 176 -4.48 6.62 -7.00
N ASN A 177 -3.40 7.31 -6.63
CA ASN A 177 -3.32 8.21 -5.50
C ASN A 177 -3.34 9.64 -6.05
N SER A 178 -4.34 10.43 -5.69
CA SER A 178 -4.52 11.77 -6.25
C SER A 178 -3.51 12.81 -5.76
N ALA A 179 -2.71 12.48 -4.74
CA ALA A 179 -1.64 13.33 -4.18
C ALA A 179 -2.08 14.79 -3.92
N LEU A 180 -3.33 14.97 -3.46
CA LEU A 180 -3.87 16.30 -3.14
C LEU A 180 -3.10 16.96 -1.98
N ASN A 181 -2.55 16.16 -1.08
CA ASN A 181 -1.71 16.57 0.02
C ASN A 181 -0.23 16.80 -0.38
N GLU A 182 0.07 16.79 -1.67
CA GLU A 182 1.41 16.96 -2.24
C GLU A 182 1.40 17.92 -3.45
N ASN A 183 0.42 18.82 -3.51
CA ASN A 183 0.26 19.77 -4.59
C ASN A 183 0.74 21.19 -4.26
N GLY A 184 1.26 21.42 -3.06
CA GLY A 184 1.81 22.67 -2.57
C GLY A 184 3.06 23.14 -3.33
N MET A 185 3.45 24.41 -3.15
CA MET A 185 4.62 24.98 -3.84
C MET A 185 5.93 24.23 -3.49
N THR A 186 6.08 23.80 -2.26
CA THR A 186 7.28 23.07 -1.80
C THR A 186 7.35 21.69 -2.44
N ALA A 187 6.24 20.96 -2.52
CA ALA A 187 6.17 19.67 -3.18
C ALA A 187 6.49 19.77 -4.67
N ARG A 188 6.06 20.83 -5.34
CA ARG A 188 6.38 21.09 -6.76
C ARG A 188 7.87 21.31 -7.03
N THR A 189 8.60 21.86 -6.06
CA THR A 189 10.07 22.05 -6.18
C THR A 189 10.85 20.76 -5.94
N MET A 190 10.19 19.73 -5.39
CA MET A 190 10.79 18.40 -5.15
C MET A 190 10.51 17.40 -6.28
N SER A 191 10.02 17.87 -7.43
CA SER A 191 9.65 17.03 -8.58
C SER A 191 8.60 15.94 -8.25
N VAL A 192 7.76 16.20 -7.26
CA VAL A 192 6.65 15.30 -6.93
C VAL A 192 5.54 15.45 -7.96
N SER A 193 4.91 14.36 -8.33
CA SER A 193 3.91 14.28 -9.41
C SER A 193 2.85 15.39 -9.36
N LYS A 194 2.70 16.12 -10.46
CA LYS A 194 1.71 17.18 -10.60
C LYS A 194 0.28 16.65 -10.81
N GLY A 195 0.13 15.37 -11.14
CA GLY A 195 -1.13 14.75 -11.54
C GLY A 195 -1.53 13.55 -10.67
N GLY A 196 -0.91 13.36 -9.51
CA GLY A 196 -1.07 12.15 -8.69
C GLY A 196 -0.22 10.98 -9.18
N TYR A 197 -0.32 9.85 -8.49
CA TYR A 197 0.47 8.65 -8.77
C TYR A 197 -0.42 7.56 -9.33
N LEU A 198 -0.18 7.13 -10.56
CA LEU A 198 -0.77 5.93 -11.14
C LEU A 198 0.25 4.80 -11.06
N ASN A 199 -0.09 3.74 -10.35
CA ASN A 199 0.76 2.58 -10.15
C ASN A 199 0.05 1.33 -10.64
N ALA A 200 0.82 0.40 -11.22
CA ALA A 200 0.34 -0.92 -11.60
C ALA A 200 1.26 -2.01 -11.04
N ALA A 201 0.73 -3.18 -10.77
CA ALA A 201 1.54 -4.32 -10.36
C ALA A 201 0.98 -5.63 -10.87
N LEU A 202 1.90 -6.60 -11.01
CA LEU A 202 1.57 -7.99 -11.19
C LEU A 202 1.95 -8.74 -9.90
N ARG A 203 0.96 -9.38 -9.27
CA ARG A 203 1.17 -10.24 -8.11
C ARG A 203 1.16 -11.70 -8.57
N TRP A 204 2.18 -12.43 -8.17
CA TRP A 204 2.28 -13.86 -8.32
C TRP A 204 2.25 -14.53 -6.95
N SER A 205 1.17 -15.24 -6.65
CA SER A 205 1.01 -16.07 -5.45
C SER A 205 1.61 -17.44 -5.70
N PHE A 206 2.90 -17.55 -5.45
CA PHE A 206 3.68 -18.77 -5.74
C PHE A 206 3.20 -19.96 -4.93
N VAL A 207 2.87 -19.73 -3.68
CA VAL A 207 2.15 -20.61 -2.75
C VAL A 207 1.23 -19.75 -1.89
N GLU A 208 0.30 -20.36 -1.16
CA GLU A 208 -0.67 -19.62 -0.32
C GLU A 208 -0.03 -18.61 0.65
N SER A 209 1.19 -18.93 1.11
CA SER A 209 1.93 -18.12 2.07
C SER A 209 2.94 -17.16 1.46
N LEU A 210 3.26 -17.24 0.15
CA LEU A 210 4.32 -16.45 -0.48
C LEU A 210 3.82 -15.74 -1.74
N HIS A 211 3.85 -14.42 -1.71
CA HIS A 211 3.49 -13.55 -2.82
C HIS A 211 4.69 -12.74 -3.29
N LEU A 212 4.90 -12.72 -4.60
CA LEU A 212 5.86 -11.87 -5.28
C LEU A 212 5.11 -10.82 -6.07
N GLU A 213 5.47 -9.55 -5.94
CA GLU A 213 4.85 -8.46 -6.67
C GLU A 213 5.90 -7.64 -7.41
N LEU A 214 5.70 -7.44 -8.69
CA LEU A 214 6.44 -6.49 -9.50
C LEU A 214 5.61 -5.22 -9.63
N HIS A 215 6.09 -4.13 -9.06
CA HIS A 215 5.44 -2.82 -9.09
C HIS A 215 6.05 -1.95 -10.18
N LEU A 216 5.20 -1.23 -10.88
CA LEU A 216 5.49 -0.19 -11.86
C LEU A 216 4.85 1.09 -11.34
N ASN A 217 5.66 1.94 -10.72
CA ASN A 217 5.16 3.13 -10.02
C ASN A 217 5.29 4.37 -10.89
N ASN A 218 4.41 5.33 -10.64
CA ASN A 218 4.37 6.64 -11.31
C ASN A 218 4.27 6.54 -12.85
N LEU A 219 3.28 5.82 -13.35
CA LEU A 219 3.07 5.60 -14.78
C LEU A 219 2.60 6.84 -15.54
N LEU A 220 2.24 7.94 -14.86
CA LEU A 220 1.79 9.17 -15.49
C LEU A 220 2.93 9.99 -16.10
N PHE A 221 4.19 9.65 -15.81
CA PHE A 221 5.39 10.30 -16.37
C PHE A 221 5.34 11.84 -16.29
N ASP A 222 4.94 12.38 -15.15
CA ASP A 222 4.69 13.81 -15.00
C ASP A 222 5.96 14.62 -14.69
N ASP A 223 7.11 13.97 -14.65
CA ASP A 223 8.41 14.58 -14.38
C ASP A 223 9.20 14.79 -15.69
N GLU A 224 9.55 16.04 -15.98
CA GLU A 224 10.34 16.41 -17.16
C GLU A 224 11.77 15.86 -17.16
N GLU A 225 12.27 15.42 -15.99
CA GLU A 225 13.65 14.91 -15.81
C GLU A 225 13.76 13.38 -15.81
N VAL A 226 12.64 12.65 -15.67
CA VAL A 226 12.65 11.19 -15.56
C VAL A 226 11.97 10.55 -16.75
N ASP A 227 12.76 9.90 -17.60
CA ASP A 227 12.31 9.23 -18.83
C ASP A 227 11.70 7.82 -18.58
N TYR A 228 11.60 7.35 -17.30
CA TYR A 228 11.14 6.00 -17.00
C TYR A 228 10.41 5.91 -15.64
N PHE A 229 9.48 5.01 -15.56
CA PHE A 229 8.74 4.71 -14.33
C PHE A 229 9.62 3.96 -13.31
N LYS A 230 9.40 4.22 -12.03
CA LYS A 230 10.07 3.54 -10.90
C LYS A 230 9.60 2.08 -10.82
N ARG A 231 10.53 1.17 -10.56
CA ARG A 231 10.28 -0.28 -10.47
C ARG A 231 10.63 -0.76 -9.07
N GLU A 232 9.74 -1.56 -8.51
CA GLU A 232 9.95 -2.14 -7.20
C GLU A 232 9.57 -3.62 -7.20
N LEU A 233 10.21 -4.38 -6.33
CA LEU A 233 9.87 -5.76 -6.04
C LEU A 233 9.42 -5.86 -4.60
N LYS A 234 8.23 -6.42 -4.38
CA LYS A 234 7.73 -6.73 -3.04
C LYS A 234 7.59 -8.23 -2.88
N ILE A 235 8.06 -8.73 -1.74
CA ILE A 235 7.92 -10.12 -1.33
C ILE A 235 7.12 -10.10 -0.03
N THR A 236 6.01 -10.82 0.00
CA THR A 236 5.16 -10.95 1.19
C THR A 236 5.07 -12.41 1.59
N TYR A 237 5.42 -12.72 2.83
CA TYR A 237 5.20 -14.02 3.44
C TYR A 237 4.13 -13.91 4.52
N ILE A 238 3.13 -14.79 4.48
CA ILE A 238 2.03 -14.84 5.43
C ILE A 238 1.99 -16.23 6.06
N GLU A 239 1.92 -16.31 7.39
CA GLU A 239 1.83 -17.57 8.14
C GLU A 239 0.64 -17.53 9.10
N TYR A 240 0.04 -18.66 9.31
CA TYR A 240 -1.11 -18.87 10.19
C TYR A 240 -0.72 -19.82 11.33
N PHE A 241 -1.13 -19.51 12.56
CA PHE A 241 -0.90 -20.33 13.74
C PHE A 241 -2.11 -21.18 14.11
#